data_257f039f39953e6b698833bf6c9c5149
#
_entry.id   257f039f39953e6b698833bf6c9c5149
#
_cell.length_a   1.000
_cell.length_b   1.000
_cell.length_c   1.000
_cell.angle_alpha   90.00
_cell.angle_beta   90.00
_cell.angle_gamma   90.00
#
_symmetry.space_group_name_H-M   'P 1'
#
loop_
_entity.id
_entity.type
_entity.pdbx_description
1 polymer ?
#
loop_
_entity_poly.entity_id
_entity_poly.type
_entity_poly.pdbx_seq_one_letter_code
_entity_poly.pdbx_strand_id
1 'polypeptide(L)'
;MNLIGVRASKHHSKPRQYSEVGYAMAGLLVAIAILGLLLSLAMPTWQTFVKREKEAELIFRGGQYSRAITLYGAQFAGAFPPNIETLVDGRFLRKAYTDPMTDDEFEIITPGTLQT
;
A
#
# COMPACT_ATOMS: atom_id res chain seq x y z
N MET A 1 -44.01 47.00 -62.99
CA MET A 1 -44.37 46.16 -61.85
C MET A 1 -43.11 45.57 -61.20
N ASN A 2 -42.74 46.10 -60.10
CA ASN A 2 -41.54 45.73 -59.45
C ASN A 2 -41.81 44.54 -58.58
N LEU A 3 -41.30 43.42 -58.97
CA LEU A 3 -41.16 42.32 -58.11
C LEU A 3 -40.08 42.69 -57.09
N ILE A 4 -40.52 43.11 -55.95
CA ILE A 4 -39.64 43.27 -54.79
C ILE A 4 -39.17 41.90 -54.44
N GLY A 5 -37.92 41.58 -54.81
CA GLY A 5 -37.28 40.42 -54.33
C GLY A 5 -37.24 40.49 -52.79
N VAL A 6 -38.05 39.72 -52.19
CA VAL A 6 -37.93 39.51 -50.77
C VAL A 6 -36.56 38.84 -50.53
N ARG A 7 -35.59 39.67 -50.23
CA ARG A 7 -34.35 39.14 -49.68
C ARG A 7 -34.71 38.43 -48.39
N ALA A 8 -34.86 37.14 -48.46
CA ALA A 8 -34.79 36.34 -47.30
C ALA A 8 -33.39 36.57 -46.69
N SER A 9 -33.31 37.38 -45.67
CA SER A 9 -32.12 37.48 -44.88
C SER A 9 -31.98 36.13 -44.25
N LYS A 10 -31.08 35.36 -44.80
CA LYS A 10 -30.59 34.18 -44.06
C LYS A 10 -29.98 34.72 -42.77
N HIS A 11 -30.76 34.74 -41.73
CA HIS A 11 -30.19 34.79 -40.39
C HIS A 11 -29.30 33.58 -40.28
N HIS A 12 -28.05 33.79 -40.61
CA HIS A 12 -27.01 32.90 -40.14
C HIS A 12 -26.97 33.10 -38.64
N SER A 13 -27.74 32.32 -37.93
CA SER A 13 -27.54 32.16 -36.49
C SER A 13 -26.17 31.52 -36.36
N LYS A 14 -25.17 32.32 -36.04
CA LYS A 14 -23.90 31.81 -35.63
C LYS A 14 -24.18 30.83 -34.47
N PRO A 15 -23.75 29.58 -34.58
CA PRO A 15 -23.87 28.68 -33.45
C PRO A 15 -23.21 29.37 -32.26
N ARG A 16 -23.91 29.41 -31.18
CA ARG A 16 -23.41 30.05 -29.96
C ARG A 16 -22.12 29.34 -29.55
N GLN A 17 -21.00 29.95 -29.82
CA GLN A 17 -19.68 29.46 -29.37
C GLN A 17 -19.63 29.27 -27.87
N TYR A 18 -20.54 29.91 -27.15
CA TYR A 18 -20.70 29.75 -25.71
C TYR A 18 -21.08 28.31 -25.26
N SER A 19 -21.73 27.55 -26.15
CA SER A 19 -22.09 26.17 -25.80
C SER A 19 -20.89 25.23 -25.84
N GLU A 20 -19.92 25.47 -26.70
CA GLU A 20 -18.72 24.65 -26.83
C GLU A 20 -17.78 24.87 -25.63
N VAL A 21 -17.57 26.12 -25.21
CA VAL A 21 -16.77 26.48 -24.06
C VAL A 21 -17.39 25.93 -22.77
N GLY A 22 -18.71 26.09 -22.61
CA GLY A 22 -19.42 25.52 -21.45
C GLY A 22 -19.38 24.02 -21.44
N TYR A 23 -19.44 23.37 -22.57
CA TYR A 23 -19.33 21.92 -22.70
C TYR A 23 -17.93 21.41 -22.35
N ALA A 24 -16.88 22.10 -22.77
CA ALA A 24 -15.51 21.79 -22.45
C ALA A 24 -15.25 21.97 -20.94
N MET A 25 -15.76 23.01 -20.32
CA MET A 25 -15.66 23.26 -18.89
C MET A 25 -16.38 22.19 -18.08
N ALA A 26 -17.60 21.82 -18.48
CA ALA A 26 -18.35 20.73 -17.83
C ALA A 26 -17.62 19.40 -17.98
N GLY A 27 -17.06 19.10 -19.14
CA GLY A 27 -16.25 17.91 -19.39
C GLY A 27 -15.00 17.85 -18.51
N LEU A 28 -14.32 18.97 -18.33
CA LEU A 28 -13.15 19.07 -17.46
C LEU A 28 -13.52 18.82 -15.99
N LEU A 29 -14.61 19.40 -15.51
CA LEU A 29 -15.08 19.18 -14.13
C LEU A 29 -15.45 17.71 -13.88
N VAL A 30 -16.12 17.08 -14.82
CA VAL A 30 -16.45 15.65 -14.76
C VAL A 30 -15.19 14.79 -14.75
N ALA A 31 -14.23 15.11 -15.60
CA ALA A 31 -12.95 14.40 -15.66
C ALA A 31 -12.17 14.49 -14.32
N ILE A 32 -12.13 15.67 -13.71
CA ILE A 32 -11.49 15.88 -12.41
C ILE A 32 -12.23 15.11 -11.32
N ALA A 33 -13.55 15.10 -11.34
CA ALA A 33 -14.36 14.36 -10.37
C ALA A 33 -14.12 12.86 -10.47
N ILE A 34 -14.07 12.30 -11.67
CA ILE A 34 -13.77 10.88 -11.91
C ILE A 34 -12.35 10.56 -11.44
N LEU A 35 -11.39 11.39 -11.77
CA LEU A 35 -10.00 11.21 -11.36
C LEU A 35 -9.86 11.22 -9.83
N GLY A 36 -10.52 12.15 -9.15
CA GLY A 36 -10.56 12.21 -7.69
C GLY A 36 -11.17 10.96 -7.06
N LEU A 37 -12.25 10.44 -7.66
CA LEU A 37 -12.89 9.21 -7.21
C LEU A 37 -11.97 8.00 -7.37
N LEU A 38 -11.29 7.87 -8.50
CA LEU A 38 -10.32 6.79 -8.74
C LEU A 38 -9.14 6.84 -7.77
N LEU A 39 -8.59 8.01 -7.50
CA LEU A 39 -7.52 8.20 -6.51
C LEU A 39 -7.98 7.84 -5.08
N SER A 40 -9.21 8.17 -4.74
CA SER A 40 -9.79 7.82 -3.43
C SER A 40 -9.89 6.31 -3.23
N LEU A 41 -10.17 5.56 -4.27
CA LEU A 41 -10.23 4.09 -4.22
C LEU A 41 -8.85 3.44 -4.23
N ALA A 42 -7.84 4.08 -4.82
CA ALA A 42 -6.48 3.54 -4.92
C ALA A 42 -5.73 3.57 -3.58
N MET A 43 -5.91 4.59 -2.77
CA MET A 43 -5.18 4.74 -1.49
C MET A 43 -5.36 3.57 -0.52
N PRO A 44 -6.57 3.10 -0.19
CA PRO A 44 -6.74 1.99 0.76
C PRO A 44 -6.16 0.68 0.22
N THR A 45 -6.16 0.46 -1.08
CA THR A 45 -5.59 -0.73 -1.72
C THR A 45 -4.08 -0.79 -1.54
N TRP A 46 -3.39 0.34 -1.69
CA TRP A 46 -1.94 0.44 -1.50
C TRP A 46 -1.52 0.11 -0.07
N GLN A 47 -2.21 0.68 0.92
CA GLN A 47 -1.93 0.40 2.34
C GLN A 47 -2.12 -1.08 2.69
N THR A 48 -3.14 -1.72 2.13
CA THR A 48 -3.39 -3.15 2.34
C THR A 48 -2.28 -4.01 1.72
N PHE A 49 -1.77 -3.64 0.55
CA PHE A 49 -0.66 -4.34 -0.09
C PHE A 49 0.61 -4.27 0.75
N VAL A 50 1.01 -3.08 1.17
CA VAL A 50 2.21 -2.87 2.02
C VAL A 50 2.08 -3.62 3.34
N LYS A 51 0.90 -3.61 3.95
CA LYS A 51 0.65 -4.34 5.19
C LYS A 51 0.80 -5.85 5.01
N ARG A 52 0.22 -6.42 3.96
CA ARG A 52 0.34 -7.86 3.66
C ARG A 52 1.78 -8.28 3.38
N GLU A 53 2.52 -7.45 2.68
CA GLU A 53 3.94 -7.71 2.43
C GLU A 53 4.75 -7.74 3.72
N LYS A 54 4.52 -6.79 4.62
CA LYS A 54 5.14 -6.77 5.95
C LYS A 54 4.76 -7.96 6.82
N GLU A 55 3.51 -8.38 6.78
CA GLU A 55 3.02 -9.58 7.49
C GLU A 55 3.70 -10.85 6.97
N ALA A 56 3.84 -11.00 5.67
CA ALA A 56 4.53 -12.14 5.07
C ALA A 56 6.01 -12.17 5.46
N GLU A 57 6.66 -11.02 5.47
CA GLU A 57 8.04 -10.89 5.90
C GLU A 57 8.20 -11.18 7.40
N LEU A 58 7.26 -10.74 8.23
CA LEU A 58 7.23 -11.06 9.66
C LEU A 58 7.15 -12.56 9.90
N ILE A 59 6.28 -13.26 9.19
CA ILE A 59 6.15 -14.73 9.29
C ILE A 59 7.45 -15.40 8.87
N PHE A 60 8.08 -14.95 7.80
CA PHE A 60 9.35 -15.48 7.34
C PHE A 60 10.46 -15.29 8.38
N ARG A 61 10.62 -14.09 8.89
CA ARG A 61 11.63 -13.77 9.91
C ARG A 61 11.38 -14.52 11.22
N GLY A 62 10.13 -14.55 11.68
CA GLY A 62 9.70 -15.32 12.84
C GLY A 62 9.98 -16.83 12.69
N GLY A 63 9.76 -17.38 11.50
CA GLY A 63 10.08 -18.77 11.16
C GLY A 63 11.58 -19.06 11.25
N GLN A 64 12.44 -18.12 10.88
CA GLN A 64 13.89 -18.28 11.04
C GLN A 64 14.29 -18.35 12.51
N TYR A 65 13.72 -17.52 13.36
CA TYR A 65 13.94 -17.57 14.81
C TYR A 65 13.44 -18.86 15.43
N SER A 66 12.23 -19.29 15.09
CA SER A 66 11.65 -20.55 15.57
C SER A 66 12.54 -21.75 15.21
N ARG A 67 13.00 -21.81 13.96
CA ARG A 67 13.92 -22.85 13.52
C ARG A 67 15.25 -22.81 14.26
N ALA A 68 15.82 -21.62 14.44
CA ALA A 68 17.09 -21.45 15.16
C ALA A 68 16.97 -21.89 16.63
N ILE A 69 15.89 -21.53 17.30
CA ILE A 69 15.61 -21.94 18.69
C ILE A 69 15.44 -23.46 18.79
N THR A 70 14.74 -24.08 17.84
CA THR A 70 14.56 -25.52 17.80
C THR A 70 15.89 -26.24 17.61
N LEU A 71 16.76 -25.76 16.73
CA LEU A 71 18.09 -26.32 16.51
C LEU A 71 18.98 -26.15 17.75
N TYR A 72 18.91 -24.99 18.38
CA TYR A 72 19.63 -24.73 19.64
C TYR A 72 19.19 -25.69 20.74
N GLY A 73 17.90 -25.88 20.96
CA GLY A 73 17.33 -26.80 21.89
C GLY A 73 17.73 -28.25 21.64
N ALA A 74 17.80 -28.67 20.38
CA ALA A 74 18.25 -30.00 20.01
C ALA A 74 19.73 -30.24 20.35
N GLN A 75 20.57 -29.21 20.22
CA GLN A 75 22.00 -29.31 20.53
C GLN A 75 22.32 -29.20 22.04
N PHE A 76 21.54 -28.43 22.76
CA PHE A 76 21.75 -28.14 24.20
C PHE A 76 20.70 -28.77 25.13
N ALA A 77 20.19 -29.93 24.77
CA ALA A 77 19.27 -30.74 25.58
C ALA A 77 17.98 -30.01 26.02
N GLY A 78 17.36 -29.31 25.13
CA GLY A 78 16.09 -28.60 25.36
C GLY A 78 16.24 -27.23 26.04
N ALA A 79 17.47 -26.73 26.17
CA ALA A 79 17.70 -25.39 26.71
C ALA A 79 17.23 -24.30 25.78
N PHE A 80 16.75 -23.20 26.34
CA PHE A 80 16.40 -22.00 25.57
C PHE A 80 17.61 -21.08 25.46
N PRO A 81 17.81 -20.41 24.31
CA PRO A 81 18.88 -19.45 24.17
C PRO A 81 18.61 -18.22 25.06
N PRO A 82 19.65 -17.70 25.76
CA PRO A 82 19.48 -16.54 26.64
C PRO A 82 19.20 -15.24 25.89
N ASN A 83 19.74 -15.12 24.67
CA ASN A 83 19.55 -13.96 23.80
C ASN A 83 19.70 -14.33 22.32
N ILE A 84 19.37 -13.40 21.46
CA ILE A 84 19.48 -13.58 20.00
C ILE A 84 20.93 -13.65 19.54
N GLU A 85 21.83 -12.93 20.19
CA GLU A 85 23.25 -12.94 19.88
C GLU A 85 23.87 -14.34 19.98
N THR A 86 23.44 -15.13 20.97
CA THR A 86 23.85 -16.52 21.10
C THR A 86 23.48 -17.37 19.89
N LEU A 87 22.33 -17.12 19.28
CA LEU A 87 21.90 -17.82 18.07
C LEU A 87 22.72 -17.41 16.85
N VAL A 88 23.12 -16.16 16.77
CA VAL A 88 23.98 -15.65 15.68
C VAL A 88 25.40 -16.17 15.83
N ASP A 89 25.96 -16.11 17.03
CA ASP A 89 27.32 -16.56 17.33
C ASP A 89 27.49 -18.08 17.12
N GLY A 90 26.47 -18.85 17.51
CA GLY A 90 26.42 -20.29 17.30
C GLY A 90 26.09 -20.71 15.86
N ARG A 91 25.90 -19.77 14.94
CA ARG A 91 25.53 -19.99 13.53
C ARG A 91 24.18 -20.71 13.33
N PHE A 92 23.30 -20.69 14.31
CA PHE A 92 21.91 -21.16 14.17
C PHE A 92 21.07 -20.18 13.38
N LEU A 93 21.42 -18.90 13.45
CA LEU A 93 20.79 -17.80 12.73
C LEU A 93 21.84 -17.05 11.92
N ARG A 94 21.53 -16.68 10.68
CA ARG A 94 22.48 -15.97 9.81
C ARG A 94 22.78 -14.56 10.29
N LYS A 95 21.77 -13.88 10.80
CA LYS A 95 21.86 -12.51 11.31
C LYS A 95 20.69 -12.23 12.24
N ALA A 96 20.83 -11.24 13.10
CA ALA A 96 19.68 -10.70 13.83
C ALA A 96 18.75 -9.99 12.85
N TYR A 97 17.49 -10.39 12.82
CA TYR A 97 16.45 -9.75 12.02
C TYR A 97 15.69 -8.75 12.86
N THR A 98 15.24 -7.67 12.23
CA THR A 98 14.37 -6.68 12.85
C THR A 98 12.92 -6.99 12.50
N ASP A 99 12.00 -6.69 13.39
CA ASP A 99 10.57 -6.82 13.13
C ASP A 99 10.14 -5.77 12.09
N PRO A 100 9.60 -6.17 10.92
CA PRO A 100 9.20 -5.23 9.88
C PRO A 100 7.97 -4.40 10.25
N MET A 101 7.26 -4.76 11.31
CA MET A 101 6.06 -4.03 11.75
C MET A 101 6.39 -2.91 12.74
N THR A 102 7.34 -3.15 13.64
CA THR A 102 7.72 -2.22 14.71
C THR A 102 9.07 -1.56 14.50
N ASP A 103 9.88 -2.08 13.56
CA ASP A 103 11.28 -1.71 13.33
C ASP A 103 12.21 -1.93 14.55
N ASP A 104 11.73 -2.68 15.56
CA ASP A 104 12.49 -3.06 16.72
C ASP A 104 13.12 -4.45 16.57
N GLU A 105 14.06 -4.77 17.44
CA GLU A 105 14.65 -6.09 17.50
C GLU A 105 13.67 -7.12 18.10
N PHE A 106 13.74 -8.35 17.60
CA PHE A 106 12.97 -9.45 18.19
C PHE A 106 13.46 -9.78 19.60
N GLU A 107 12.55 -9.93 20.53
CA GLU A 107 12.84 -10.35 21.90
C GLU A 107 12.44 -11.81 22.09
N ILE A 108 13.31 -12.59 22.75
CA ILE A 108 13.01 -13.97 23.10
C ILE A 108 12.23 -13.97 24.41
N ILE A 109 10.96 -14.35 24.32
CA ILE A 109 10.11 -14.51 25.50
C ILE A 109 10.20 -15.96 25.99
N THR A 110 10.86 -16.16 27.12
CA THR A 110 10.90 -17.46 27.79
C THR A 110 9.71 -17.63 28.73
N PRO A 111 9.26 -18.87 29.00
CA PRO A 111 8.15 -19.12 29.93
C PRO A 111 8.28 -18.48 31.30
N GLY A 112 9.51 -18.27 31.78
CA GLY A 112 9.80 -17.60 33.04
C GLY A 112 9.62 -16.09 33.05
N THR A 113 9.65 -15.45 31.86
CA THR A 113 9.53 -13.99 31.74
C THR A 113 8.07 -13.53 31.74
N LEU A 114 7.12 -14.44 31.50
CA LEU A 114 5.69 -14.15 31.47
C LEU A 114 5.03 -14.13 32.88
N GLN A 115 5.80 -14.38 33.93
CA GLN A 115 5.26 -14.47 35.29
C GLN A 115 5.49 -13.22 36.16
N THR A 116 5.89 -12.12 35.54
CA THR A 116 6.01 -10.82 36.24
C THR A 116 4.85 -9.90 35.93
#